data_c2e367a11f1e5bb1a354c642e62c29ea
#
_entry.id   c2e367a11f1e5bb1a354c642e62c29ea
#
_cell.length_a   1.000
_cell.length_b   1.000
_cell.length_c   1.000
_cell.angle_alpha   90.00
_cell.angle_beta   90.00
_cell.angle_gamma   90.00
#
_symmetry.space_group_name_H-M   'P 1'
#
loop_
_entity.id
_entity.type
_entity.pdbx_description
1 polymer ?
#
loop_
_entity_poly.entity_id
_entity_poly.type
_entity_poly.pdbx_seq_one_letter_code
_entity_poly.pdbx_strand_id
1 'polypeptide(L)'
;MLTTPEQLQQWLTEPEGARLEFKEAKLRYDFEKLLQYCVALANEGGGKIVLGVTDRRPRQVVGTAAFDEPGRTEAGLHQRLSHRIPVEELKLPEIGRAHV
;
A
#
# COMPACT_ATOMS: atom_id res chain seq x y z
N MET A 1 -1.75 -4.10 14.45
CA MET A 1 -3.16 -4.32 14.11
C MET A 1 -3.31 -4.37 12.61
N LEU A 2 -4.04 -5.34 12.11
CA LEU A 2 -4.17 -5.52 10.67
C LEU A 2 -5.23 -4.60 10.10
N THR A 3 -4.98 -4.14 8.88
CA THR A 3 -5.93 -3.34 8.13
C THR A 3 -7.14 -4.20 7.76
N THR A 4 -8.32 -3.66 7.93
CA THR A 4 -9.55 -4.36 7.57
C THR A 4 -10.08 -3.86 6.23
N PRO A 5 -10.90 -4.66 5.54
CA PRO A 5 -11.54 -4.18 4.30
C PRO A 5 -12.34 -2.90 4.50
N GLU A 6 -12.97 -2.75 5.67
CA GLU A 6 -13.73 -1.54 5.97
C GLU A 6 -12.84 -0.32 6.08
N GLN A 7 -11.67 -0.48 6.68
CA GLN A 7 -10.69 0.59 6.73
C GLN A 7 -10.22 1.00 5.35
N LEU A 8 -9.95 0.01 4.50
CA LEU A 8 -9.55 0.29 3.14
C LEU A 8 -10.63 1.08 2.41
N GLN A 9 -11.88 0.67 2.55
CA GLN A 9 -12.99 1.38 1.91
C GLN A 9 -13.03 2.84 2.36
N GLN A 10 -12.82 3.08 3.64
CA GLN A 10 -12.78 4.44 4.15
C GLN A 10 -11.65 5.25 3.52
N TRP A 11 -10.49 4.66 3.40
CA TRP A 11 -9.35 5.34 2.80
C TRP A 11 -9.58 5.69 1.33
N LEU A 12 -10.32 4.86 0.61
CA LEU A 12 -10.58 5.10 -0.81
C LEU A 12 -11.32 6.41 -1.04
N THR A 13 -12.08 6.85 -0.06
CA THR A 13 -12.87 8.08 -0.18
C THR A 13 -12.22 9.30 0.47
N GLU A 14 -11.07 9.12 1.10
CA GLU A 14 -10.42 10.24 1.76
C GLU A 14 -9.83 11.22 0.76
N PRO A 15 -9.76 12.50 1.13
CA PRO A 15 -9.13 13.49 0.28
C PRO A 15 -7.66 13.16 0.07
N GLU A 16 -7.14 13.57 -1.08
CA GLU A 16 -5.73 13.40 -1.35
C GLU A 16 -4.87 14.25 -0.46
N GLY A 17 -3.61 13.83 -0.38
CA GLY A 17 -2.54 14.68 0.10
C GLY A 17 -2.08 14.45 1.46
N ALA A 18 -2.77 13.87 2.32
CA ALA A 18 -2.22 13.83 3.61
C ALA A 18 -1.35 12.62 3.77
N ARG A 19 -0.90 11.89 4.01
CA ARG A 19 -0.05 10.80 4.40
C ARG A 19 -0.63 9.47 3.92
N LEU A 20 -1.31 9.55 2.78
CA LEU A 20 -1.95 8.38 2.23
C LEU A 20 -1.72 8.38 0.73
N GLU A 21 -0.91 7.45 0.26
CA GLU A 21 -0.57 7.32 -1.14
C GLU A 21 -1.15 6.04 -1.71
N PHE A 22 -1.67 6.12 -2.91
CA PHE A 22 -2.17 4.96 -3.63
C PHE A 22 -1.36 4.75 -4.89
N LYS A 23 -0.97 3.52 -5.13
CA LYS A 23 -0.26 3.14 -6.36
C LYS A 23 -0.91 1.90 -6.93
N GLU A 24 -1.12 1.92 -8.23
CA GLU A 24 -1.75 0.78 -8.86
C GLU A 24 -0.88 -0.47 -8.78
N ALA A 25 0.39 -0.36 -9.14
CA ALA A 25 1.39 -1.42 -8.97
C ALA A 25 0.84 -2.82 -9.23
N LYS A 26 0.09 -2.98 -10.31
CA LYS A 26 -0.72 -4.17 -10.51
C LYS A 26 0.11 -5.44 -10.60
N LEU A 27 1.22 -5.40 -11.33
CA LEU A 27 2.07 -6.57 -11.51
C LEU A 27 3.35 -6.49 -10.69
N ARG A 28 3.93 -5.31 -10.58
CA ARG A 28 5.18 -5.12 -9.84
C ARG A 28 5.36 -3.66 -9.50
N TYR A 29 6.29 -3.41 -8.60
CA TYR A 29 6.63 -2.06 -8.21
C TYR A 29 8.11 -2.05 -7.83
N ASP A 30 8.81 -0.99 -8.19
CA ASP A 30 10.23 -0.85 -7.92
C ASP A 30 10.47 -0.70 -6.42
N PHE A 31 11.29 -1.59 -5.85
CA PHE A 31 11.60 -1.55 -4.43
C PHE A 31 12.26 -0.22 -4.03
N GLU A 32 13.13 0.32 -4.89
CA GLU A 32 13.78 1.60 -4.58
C GLU A 32 12.76 2.73 -4.49
N LYS A 33 11.74 2.71 -5.33
CA LYS A 33 10.66 3.70 -5.23
C LYS A 33 9.86 3.52 -3.96
N LEU A 34 9.58 2.29 -3.59
CA LEU A 34 8.90 2.02 -2.33
C LEU A 34 9.70 2.59 -1.17
N LEU A 35 11.02 2.37 -1.19
CA LEU A 35 11.92 2.89 -0.18
C LEU A 35 11.86 4.41 -0.09
N GLN A 36 11.87 5.08 -1.24
CA GLN A 36 11.80 6.53 -1.31
C GLN A 36 10.49 7.06 -0.72
N TYR A 37 9.37 6.40 -1.02
CA TYR A 37 8.09 6.79 -0.44
C TYR A 37 8.07 6.62 1.07
N CYS A 38 8.66 5.53 1.55
CA CYS A 38 8.73 5.30 2.99
C CYS A 38 9.52 6.41 3.68
N VAL A 39 10.64 6.83 3.09
CA VAL A 39 11.43 7.93 3.64
C VAL A 39 10.63 9.23 3.63
N ALA A 40 9.96 9.51 2.52
CA ALA A 40 9.18 10.74 2.41
C ALA A 40 8.05 10.80 3.43
N LEU A 41 7.33 9.70 3.59
CA LEU A 41 6.26 9.64 4.56
C LEU A 41 6.79 9.76 5.98
N ALA A 42 7.91 9.14 6.28
CA ALA A 42 8.51 9.24 7.60
C ALA A 42 8.90 10.67 7.92
N ASN A 43 9.45 11.39 6.93
CA ASN A 43 9.82 12.78 7.11
C ASN A 43 8.63 13.69 7.36
N GLU A 44 7.45 13.26 6.95
CA GLU A 44 6.22 14.01 7.18
C GLU A 44 5.47 13.53 8.43
N GLY A 45 6.11 12.72 9.24
CA GLY A 45 5.51 12.26 10.48
C GLY A 45 4.77 10.94 10.37
N GLY A 46 4.94 10.24 9.28
CA GLY A 46 4.30 8.94 9.08
C GLY A 46 3.23 8.98 8.01
N GLY A 47 2.68 7.85 7.69
CA GLY A 47 1.66 7.73 6.67
C GLY A 47 1.55 6.31 6.17
N LYS A 48 0.87 6.15 5.04
CA LYS A 48 0.63 4.83 4.46
C LYS A 48 0.76 4.89 2.95
N ILE A 49 1.28 3.82 2.37
CA ILE A 49 1.23 3.62 0.93
C ILE A 49 0.45 2.33 0.70
N VAL A 50 -0.52 2.39 -0.19
CA VAL A 50 -1.37 1.26 -0.50
C VAL A 50 -1.16 0.89 -1.96
N LEU A 51 -0.74 -0.33 -2.21
CA LEU A 51 -0.51 -0.84 -3.56
C LEU A 51 -1.73 -1.64 -4.01
N GLY A 52 -2.02 -1.57 -5.30
CA GLY A 52 -3.15 -2.29 -5.86
C GLY A 52 -4.43 -1.47 -5.91
N VAL A 53 -4.31 -0.16 -5.78
CA VAL A 53 -5.44 0.76 -5.84
C VAL A 53 -5.09 1.88 -6.80
N THR A 54 -6.02 2.25 -7.68
CA THR A 54 -5.78 3.38 -8.59
C THR A 54 -5.71 4.67 -7.79
N ASP A 55 -4.86 5.60 -8.24
CA ASP A 55 -4.74 6.88 -7.56
C ASP A 55 -5.70 7.93 -8.10
N ARG A 56 -6.41 7.63 -9.19
CA ARG A 56 -7.41 8.52 -9.75
C ARG A 56 -8.80 8.21 -9.19
N ARG A 57 -9.58 9.25 -9.01
CA ARG A 57 -10.95 9.07 -8.54
C ARG A 57 -11.88 8.71 -9.68
N PRO A 58 -12.84 7.81 -9.46
CA PRO A 58 -13.02 7.06 -8.21
C PRO A 58 -11.93 6.02 -8.06
N ARG A 59 -11.36 5.92 -6.88
CA ARG A 59 -10.32 4.94 -6.62
C ARG A 59 -10.90 3.54 -6.64
N GLN A 60 -10.21 2.65 -7.32
CA GLN A 60 -10.66 1.28 -7.48
C GLN A 60 -9.58 0.31 -7.02
N VAL A 61 -10.00 -0.73 -6.34
CA VAL A 61 -9.09 -1.79 -5.93
C VAL A 61 -8.89 -2.71 -7.13
N VAL A 62 -7.67 -2.74 -7.63
CA VAL A 62 -7.32 -3.60 -8.77
C VAL A 62 -6.46 -4.77 -8.33
N GLY A 63 -5.98 -4.74 -7.09
CA GLY A 63 -5.09 -5.77 -6.61
C GLY A 63 -3.67 -5.58 -7.09
N THR A 64 -2.73 -6.25 -6.44
CA THR A 64 -1.33 -6.18 -6.82
C THR A 64 -0.68 -7.53 -6.67
N ALA A 65 0.25 -7.84 -7.58
CA ALA A 65 1.15 -8.98 -7.44
C ALA A 65 2.53 -8.54 -6.96
N ALA A 66 2.73 -7.24 -6.75
CA ALA A 66 4.00 -6.72 -6.27
C ALA A 66 4.18 -7.08 -4.80
N PHE A 67 5.40 -7.44 -4.44
CA PHE A 67 5.76 -7.72 -3.05
C PHE A 67 4.83 -8.76 -2.42
N ASP A 68 4.70 -9.89 -3.10
CA ASP A 68 3.77 -10.94 -2.69
C ASP A 68 4.20 -11.69 -1.43
N GLU A 69 5.36 -11.37 -0.89
CA GLU A 69 5.83 -11.90 0.39
C GLU A 69 6.04 -10.75 1.36
N PRO A 70 4.99 -10.33 2.07
CA PRO A 70 5.09 -9.15 2.94
C PRO A 70 6.20 -9.21 3.97
N GLY A 71 6.44 -10.38 4.54
CA GLY A 71 7.51 -10.51 5.52
C GLY A 71 8.89 -10.24 4.94
N ARG A 72 9.13 -10.68 3.70
CA ARG A 72 10.39 -10.42 3.03
C ARG A 72 10.55 -8.94 2.72
N THR A 73 9.47 -8.31 2.26
CA THR A 73 9.49 -6.88 1.96
C THR A 73 9.74 -6.07 3.23
N GLU A 74 9.07 -6.42 4.30
CA GLU A 74 9.26 -5.74 5.57
C GLU A 74 10.71 -5.88 6.06
N ALA A 75 11.28 -7.07 5.95
CA ALA A 75 12.67 -7.29 6.33
C ALA A 75 13.63 -6.46 5.48
N GLY A 76 13.37 -6.39 4.18
CA GLY A 76 14.19 -5.59 3.28
C GLY A 76 14.14 -4.10 3.61
N LEU A 77 12.97 -3.60 3.91
CA LEU A 77 12.81 -2.20 4.30
C LEU A 77 13.53 -1.92 5.63
N HIS A 78 13.37 -2.81 6.59
CA HIS A 78 14.02 -2.64 7.89
C HIS A 78 15.54 -2.63 7.74
N GLN A 79 16.07 -3.49 6.90
CA GLN A 79 17.50 -3.56 6.66
C GLN A 79 18.05 -2.27 6.06
N ARG A 80 17.30 -1.64 5.17
CA ARG A 80 17.74 -0.44 4.49
C ARG A 80 17.50 0.83 5.29
N LEU A 81 16.43 0.86 6.09
CA LEU A 81 15.99 2.08 6.77
C LEU A 81 16.26 2.09 8.26
N SER A 82 16.70 0.98 8.82
CA SER A 82 16.92 0.83 10.26
C SER A 82 15.65 1.11 11.06
N HIS A 83 14.52 1.04 10.44
CA HIS A 83 13.21 1.22 11.06
C HIS A 83 12.31 0.10 10.64
N ARG A 84 11.43 -0.29 11.54
CA ARG A 84 10.44 -1.28 11.19
C ARG A 84 9.25 -0.58 10.52
N ILE A 85 8.99 -0.95 9.28
CA ILE A 85 7.85 -0.46 8.53
C ILE A 85 6.94 -1.65 8.27
N PRO A 86 5.81 -1.73 8.96
CA PRO A 86 4.93 -2.89 8.80
C PRO A 86 4.41 -3.01 7.38
N VAL A 87 4.44 -4.21 6.84
CA VAL A 87 3.92 -4.51 5.52
C VAL A 87 2.84 -5.57 5.68
N GLU A 88 1.67 -5.28 5.17
CA GLU A 88 0.53 -6.17 5.27
C GLU A 88 -0.01 -6.51 3.90
N GLU A 89 -0.49 -7.73 3.77
CA GLU A 89 -1.24 -8.12 2.59
C GLU A 89 -2.70 -8.22 2.99
N LEU A 90 -3.54 -7.42 2.36
CA LEU A 90 -4.97 -7.46 2.64
C LEU A 90 -5.64 -8.33 1.60
N LYS A 91 -6.13 -9.47 2.03
CA LYS A 91 -6.85 -10.38 1.14
C LYS A 91 -8.32 -10.02 1.18
N LEU A 92 -8.82 -9.57 0.04
CA LEU A 92 -10.20 -9.13 -0.07
C LEU A 92 -11.03 -10.26 -0.63
N PRO A 93 -12.02 -10.73 0.12
CA PRO A 93 -12.83 -11.85 -0.36
C PRO A 93 -13.66 -11.42 -1.56
N GLU A 94 -13.55 -12.14 -2.63
CA GLU A 94 -14.42 -12.05 -3.79
C GLU A 94 -14.48 -10.70 -4.49
N ILE A 95 -13.78 -9.69 -4.00
CA ILE A 95 -13.85 -8.36 -4.58
C ILE A 95 -13.43 -8.37 -6.03
N GLY A 96 -12.35 -9.08 -6.32
CA GLY A 96 -11.90 -9.17 -7.69
C GLY A 96 -12.94 -9.76 -8.61
N ARG A 97 -13.65 -10.78 -8.14
CA ARG A 97 -14.67 -11.42 -8.95
C ARG A 97 -15.96 -10.63 -9.00
N ALA A 98 -16.26 -9.91 -7.96
CA ALA A 98 -17.44 -9.07 -7.95
C ALA A 98 -17.38 -7.99 -9.00
N HIS A 99 -16.20 -7.67 -9.47
CA HIS A 99 -16.00 -6.62 -10.45
C HIS A 99 -15.86 -7.12 -11.87
N VAL A 100 -15.81 -8.42 -12.04
CA VAL A 100 -15.65 -8.96 -13.39
C VAL A 100 -16.96 -9.29 -14.08
#